data_42e1e67662dfc9309fe71c2bebca4471
#
_entry.id   42e1e67662dfc9309fe71c2bebca4471
#
_cell.length_a   1.000
_cell.length_b   1.000
_cell.length_c   1.000
_cell.angle_alpha   90.00
_cell.angle_beta   90.00
_cell.angle_gamma   90.00
#
_symmetry.space_group_name_H-M   'P 1'
#
loop_
_entity.id
_entity.type
_entity.pdbx_description
1 polymer ?
#
loop_
_entity_poly.entity_id
_entity_poly.type
_entity_poly.pdbx_seq_one_letter_code
_entity_poly.pdbx_strand_id
1 'polypeptide(L)'
;MARAVLVPSAPTLAPASRRRRNARRPRRASHATCVNAASYEKTWSNPSGTVMDVIEERKDSSVFACARPFVWNDIDVGGRMGVVKMRDGSLWIHSPIELDDATRTEVDALGPVKFVVSPNYEHVKYAKQWKEAYPNATLYGCPGLKAKTAGVIPYDVDLGDVPGTCPEEWNGEFQCEHFDSETTPLIGTPFFNEVVFHHIPTATLFITDLVWTYPANSVGGVDVPFGTKVWKALMDKLYLPVYLNLMVTKKTRFAESVGKVAFEWRWSTLVPCHGTVERGERARRIVRDHLERS
;
A
#
# COMPACT_ATOMS: atom_id res chain seq x y z
N MET A 1 -28.05 82.94 7.40
CA MET A 1 -29.51 82.69 7.59
C MET A 1 -29.76 81.20 7.42
N ALA A 2 -29.88 80.44 8.51
CA ALA A 2 -30.34 79.05 8.46
C ALA A 2 -31.03 78.75 9.79
N ARG A 3 -32.31 78.45 9.74
CA ARG A 3 -33.17 78.16 10.87
C ARG A 3 -32.89 76.79 11.44
N ALA A 4 -32.78 76.73 12.77
CA ALA A 4 -32.83 75.51 13.54
C ALA A 4 -34.27 75.00 13.67
N VAL A 5 -34.51 73.72 13.48
CA VAL A 5 -35.76 73.02 13.76
C VAL A 5 -35.51 72.09 14.95
N LEU A 6 -36.22 72.37 16.03
CA LEU A 6 -36.28 71.55 17.22
C LEU A 6 -37.16 70.32 16.98
N VAL A 7 -36.72 69.15 17.42
CA VAL A 7 -37.49 67.87 17.46
C VAL A 7 -37.65 67.48 18.93
N PRO A 8 -38.89 67.16 19.39
CA PRO A 8 -39.17 66.91 20.82
C PRO A 8 -38.75 65.44 21.24
N SER A 9 -38.37 65.40 22.49
CA SER A 9 -37.96 64.15 23.20
C SER A 9 -39.17 63.23 23.46
N ALA A 10 -39.00 61.94 23.21
CA ALA A 10 -39.97 60.88 23.57
C ALA A 10 -39.56 60.20 24.89
N PRO A 11 -40.49 59.62 25.63
CA PRO A 11 -40.32 59.23 27.03
C PRO A 11 -39.63 57.82 27.13
N THR A 12 -38.83 57.73 28.17
CA THR A 12 -38.09 56.51 28.60
C THR A 12 -39.04 55.45 29.15
N LEU A 13 -39.08 54.26 28.56
CA LEU A 13 -39.77 53.10 29.12
C LEU A 13 -38.69 52.14 29.76
N ALA A 14 -38.99 51.73 31.00
CA ALA A 14 -38.16 50.84 31.82
C ALA A 14 -38.08 49.41 31.25
N PRO A 15 -36.99 48.66 31.49
CA PRO A 15 -36.81 47.33 30.90
C PRO A 15 -37.62 46.26 31.62
N ALA A 16 -38.44 45.55 30.89
CA ALA A 16 -39.11 44.32 31.35
C ALA A 16 -38.12 43.15 31.43
N SER A 17 -38.08 42.52 32.60
CA SER A 17 -37.29 41.34 32.88
C SER A 17 -37.74 40.15 32.02
N ARG A 18 -36.92 39.74 31.02
CA ARG A 18 -37.10 38.51 30.26
C ARG A 18 -36.49 37.32 31.04
N ARG A 19 -37.37 36.53 31.65
CA ARG A 19 -37.05 35.16 32.09
C ARG A 19 -36.50 34.34 30.90
N ARG A 20 -35.23 33.98 30.94
CA ARG A 20 -34.64 33.03 29.99
C ARG A 20 -35.28 31.64 30.23
N ARG A 21 -36.12 31.19 29.36
CA ARG A 21 -36.47 29.78 29.19
C ARG A 21 -35.29 29.07 28.57
N ASN A 22 -34.62 28.24 29.38
CA ASN A 22 -33.61 27.26 28.90
C ASN A 22 -34.32 26.25 27.99
N ALA A 23 -34.28 26.49 26.68
CA ALA A 23 -34.62 25.48 25.70
C ALA A 23 -33.45 24.43 25.68
N ARG A 24 -33.68 23.29 26.30
CA ARG A 24 -32.81 22.11 26.13
C ARG A 24 -32.78 21.74 24.65
N ARG A 25 -31.61 21.91 23.99
CA ARG A 25 -31.33 21.34 22.67
C ARG A 25 -31.51 19.83 22.78
N PRO A 26 -32.23 19.19 21.86
CA PRO A 26 -32.26 17.73 21.81
C PRO A 26 -30.85 17.24 21.53
N ARG A 27 -30.30 16.41 22.43
CA ARG A 27 -29.11 15.63 22.17
C ARG A 27 -29.40 14.75 20.96
N ARG A 28 -28.73 15.00 19.83
CA ARG A 28 -28.62 14.05 18.74
C ARG A 28 -28.01 12.80 19.35
N ALA A 29 -28.79 11.77 19.53
CA ALA A 29 -28.29 10.44 19.75
C ALA A 29 -27.53 10.02 18.49
N SER A 30 -26.21 10.07 18.56
CA SER A 30 -25.37 9.34 17.61
C SER A 30 -25.62 7.87 17.90
N HIS A 31 -26.51 7.26 17.15
CA HIS A 31 -26.51 5.81 17.00
C HIS A 31 -25.27 5.51 16.17
N ALA A 32 -24.12 5.44 16.82
CA ALA A 32 -23.02 4.64 16.34
C ALA A 32 -23.51 3.20 16.45
N THR A 33 -24.09 2.69 15.37
CA THR A 33 -24.19 1.25 15.14
C THR A 33 -22.75 0.77 15.16
N CYS A 34 -22.31 0.12 16.25
CA CYS A 34 -21.14 -0.73 16.23
C CYS A 34 -21.47 -1.85 15.23
N VAL A 35 -21.18 -1.61 13.96
CA VAL A 35 -20.93 -2.70 13.02
C VAL A 35 -19.75 -3.42 13.65
N ASN A 36 -19.92 -4.68 14.09
CA ASN A 36 -18.79 -5.52 14.45
C ASN A 36 -17.87 -5.52 13.25
N ALA A 37 -16.77 -4.76 13.33
CA ALA A 37 -15.78 -4.76 12.28
C ALA A 37 -15.32 -6.21 12.12
N ALA A 38 -15.43 -6.74 10.92
CA ALA A 38 -14.91 -8.06 10.63
C ALA A 38 -13.44 -8.08 11.08
N SER A 39 -13.05 -9.15 11.76
CA SER A 39 -11.68 -9.34 12.24
C SER A 39 -11.21 -10.72 11.88
N TYR A 40 -9.90 -10.85 11.65
CA TYR A 40 -9.26 -12.12 11.39
C TYR A 40 -8.57 -12.66 12.64
N GLU A 41 -8.24 -13.93 12.61
CA GLU A 41 -7.34 -14.49 13.60
C GLU A 41 -5.99 -13.74 13.56
N LYS A 42 -5.46 -13.42 14.73
CA LYS A 42 -4.15 -12.77 14.84
C LYS A 42 -3.05 -13.75 14.50
N THR A 43 -2.24 -13.37 13.54
CA THR A 43 -1.05 -14.10 13.10
C THR A 43 0.15 -13.18 13.13
N TRP A 44 1.36 -13.71 12.99
CA TRP A 44 2.55 -12.87 12.91
C TRP A 44 2.51 -11.93 11.68
N SER A 45 1.89 -12.35 10.59
CA SER A 45 1.73 -11.57 9.36
C SER A 45 0.61 -10.52 9.47
N ASN A 46 -0.42 -10.79 10.31
CA ASN A 46 -1.50 -9.85 10.65
C ASN A 46 -1.70 -9.80 12.18
N PRO A 47 -0.80 -9.14 12.92
CA PRO A 47 -0.83 -9.16 14.39
C PRO A 47 -1.97 -8.30 14.98
N SER A 48 -2.50 -7.36 14.23
CA SER A 48 -3.69 -6.59 14.62
C SER A 48 -4.97 -7.42 14.56
N GLY A 49 -5.04 -8.39 13.65
CA GLY A 49 -6.25 -9.11 13.29
C GLY A 49 -7.27 -8.24 12.55
N THR A 50 -6.88 -7.04 12.11
CA THR A 50 -7.74 -6.15 11.33
C THR A 50 -7.85 -6.60 9.88
N VAL A 51 -8.92 -6.17 9.22
CA VAL A 51 -9.08 -6.37 7.78
C VAL A 51 -8.09 -5.51 7.02
N MET A 52 -7.90 -4.27 7.49
CA MET A 52 -7.04 -3.27 6.87
C MET A 52 -6.40 -2.40 7.97
N ASP A 53 -5.12 -2.15 7.84
CA ASP A 53 -4.36 -1.24 8.69
C ASP A 53 -4.10 0.09 7.98
N VAL A 54 -4.21 1.21 8.70
CA VAL A 54 -3.76 2.51 8.21
C VAL A 54 -2.24 2.58 8.32
N ILE A 55 -1.56 2.77 7.21
CA ILE A 55 -0.10 2.86 7.16
C ILE A 55 0.38 4.30 7.20
N GLU A 56 -0.14 5.13 6.30
CA GLU A 56 0.15 6.56 6.23
C GLU A 56 -1.14 7.33 5.93
N GLU A 57 -1.34 8.45 6.63
CA GLU A 57 -2.47 9.34 6.39
C GLU A 57 -1.96 10.76 6.17
N ARG A 58 -2.32 11.36 5.05
CA ARG A 58 -2.02 12.73 4.68
C ARG A 58 -3.33 13.43 4.30
N LYS A 59 -3.28 14.75 4.19
CA LYS A 59 -4.46 15.58 3.88
C LYS A 59 -5.21 15.10 2.62
N ASP A 60 -4.48 14.78 1.58
CA ASP A 60 -5.04 14.54 0.24
C ASP A 60 -4.76 13.12 -0.29
N SER A 61 -4.11 12.27 0.50
CA SER A 61 -3.76 10.91 0.08
C SER A 61 -3.44 10.03 1.29
N SER A 62 -3.75 8.74 1.20
CA SER A 62 -3.52 7.81 2.31
C SER A 62 -3.08 6.46 1.80
N VAL A 63 -2.33 5.74 2.63
CA VAL A 63 -1.88 4.37 2.38
C VAL A 63 -2.45 3.46 3.45
N PHE A 64 -3.03 2.37 2.99
CA PHE A 64 -3.52 1.28 3.81
C PHE A 64 -2.85 -0.03 3.39
N ALA A 65 -2.92 -1.03 4.23
CA ALA A 65 -2.44 -2.37 3.92
C ALA A 65 -3.38 -3.44 4.46
N CYS A 66 -3.63 -4.46 3.64
CA CYS A 66 -4.32 -5.67 4.06
C CYS A 66 -3.30 -6.80 4.11
N ALA A 67 -3.07 -7.35 5.30
CA ALA A 67 -2.13 -8.44 5.50
C ALA A 67 -2.87 -9.73 5.85
N ARG A 68 -2.40 -10.86 5.31
CA ARG A 68 -2.98 -12.18 5.50
C ARG A 68 -1.87 -13.22 5.64
N PRO A 69 -2.11 -14.34 6.33
CA PRO A 69 -1.30 -15.53 6.16
C PRO A 69 -1.26 -15.94 4.68
N PHE A 70 -0.08 -16.22 4.20
CA PHE A 70 0.13 -16.83 2.89
C PHE A 70 1.01 -18.04 3.08
N VAL A 71 0.41 -19.23 2.94
CA VAL A 71 1.12 -20.49 3.20
C VAL A 71 1.73 -20.99 1.90
N TRP A 72 3.05 -21.16 1.92
CA TRP A 72 3.83 -21.76 0.86
C TRP A 72 4.67 -22.91 1.45
N ASN A 73 4.50 -24.12 0.91
CA ASN A 73 5.13 -25.34 1.45
C ASN A 73 4.96 -25.48 2.98
N ASP A 74 3.73 -25.35 3.47
CA ASP A 74 3.37 -25.42 4.89
C ASP A 74 4.03 -24.35 5.79
N ILE A 75 4.61 -23.31 5.21
CA ILE A 75 5.21 -22.19 5.91
C ILE A 75 4.38 -20.93 5.64
N ASP A 76 3.93 -20.25 6.69
CA ASP A 76 3.35 -18.92 6.54
C ASP A 76 4.46 -17.90 6.24
N VAL A 77 4.53 -17.49 4.99
CA VAL A 77 5.45 -16.47 4.50
C VAL A 77 4.80 -15.08 4.52
N GLY A 78 3.54 -14.99 4.92
CA GLY A 78 2.76 -13.76 4.92
C GLY A 78 2.54 -13.19 3.53
N GLY A 79 1.43 -12.50 3.35
CA GLY A 79 1.11 -11.76 2.13
C GLY A 79 0.51 -10.40 2.49
N ARG A 80 0.93 -9.35 1.81
CA ARG A 80 0.40 -8.00 2.02
C ARG A 80 0.07 -7.32 0.71
N MET A 81 -1.15 -6.81 0.64
CA MET A 81 -1.62 -5.89 -0.38
C MET A 81 -1.47 -4.47 0.12
N GLY A 82 -0.93 -3.59 -0.72
CA GLY A 82 -0.97 -2.15 -0.50
C GLY A 82 -2.20 -1.52 -1.15
N VAL A 83 -2.83 -0.56 -0.48
CA VAL A 83 -3.95 0.23 -1.00
C VAL A 83 -3.60 1.70 -0.87
N VAL A 84 -3.53 2.42 -1.98
CA VAL A 84 -3.31 3.86 -1.99
C VAL A 84 -4.60 4.55 -2.37
N LYS A 85 -5.09 5.44 -1.50
CA LYS A 85 -6.12 6.41 -1.85
C LYS A 85 -5.42 7.61 -2.46
N MET A 86 -5.57 7.77 -3.76
CA MET A 86 -4.95 8.84 -4.54
C MET A 86 -5.65 10.19 -4.30
N ARG A 87 -5.03 11.27 -4.75
CA ARG A 87 -5.56 12.64 -4.58
C ARG A 87 -6.92 12.86 -5.23
N ASP A 88 -7.22 12.13 -6.30
CA ASP A 88 -8.54 12.16 -6.96
C ASP A 88 -9.60 11.31 -6.22
N GLY A 89 -9.23 10.67 -5.12
CA GLY A 89 -10.09 9.80 -4.32
C GLY A 89 -10.21 8.38 -4.85
N SER A 90 -9.61 8.05 -5.99
CA SER A 90 -9.57 6.69 -6.53
C SER A 90 -8.55 5.82 -5.80
N LEU A 91 -8.69 4.50 -5.94
CA LEU A 91 -7.80 3.53 -5.31
C LEU A 91 -6.85 2.91 -6.32
N TRP A 92 -5.58 2.84 -5.92
CA TRP A 92 -4.51 2.08 -6.55
C TRP A 92 -4.13 0.90 -5.65
N ILE A 93 -4.21 -0.31 -6.18
CA ILE A 93 -4.03 -1.57 -5.44
C ILE A 93 -2.72 -2.22 -5.88
N HIS A 94 -1.83 -2.49 -4.92
CA HIS A 94 -0.54 -3.15 -5.14
C HIS A 94 -0.58 -4.59 -4.66
N SER A 95 -0.20 -5.53 -5.51
CA SER A 95 -0.09 -6.94 -5.15
C SER A 95 -1.37 -7.46 -4.46
N PRO A 96 -2.47 -7.59 -5.22
CA PRO A 96 -3.76 -7.94 -4.65
C PRO A 96 -3.74 -9.29 -3.92
N ILE A 97 -4.35 -9.33 -2.72
CA ILE A 97 -4.61 -10.54 -1.96
C ILE A 97 -6.00 -11.09 -2.28
N GLU A 98 -6.41 -12.20 -1.66
CA GLU A 98 -7.77 -12.71 -1.77
C GLU A 98 -8.80 -11.63 -1.42
N LEU A 99 -9.76 -11.43 -2.32
CA LEU A 99 -10.85 -10.48 -2.13
C LEU A 99 -12.05 -11.21 -1.50
N ASP A 100 -12.01 -11.36 -0.18
CA ASP A 100 -13.16 -11.82 0.59
C ASP A 100 -14.14 -10.66 0.88
N ASP A 101 -15.32 -10.97 1.41
CA ASP A 101 -16.38 -9.99 1.65
C ASP A 101 -15.93 -8.87 2.62
N ALA A 102 -15.12 -9.21 3.61
CA ALA A 102 -14.61 -8.25 4.57
C ALA A 102 -13.61 -7.27 3.94
N THR A 103 -12.66 -7.79 3.16
CA THR A 103 -11.70 -6.97 2.40
C THR A 103 -12.43 -6.10 1.40
N ARG A 104 -13.42 -6.64 0.67
CA ARG A 104 -14.22 -5.88 -0.28
C ARG A 104 -14.95 -4.73 0.39
N THR A 105 -15.60 -4.98 1.52
CA THR A 105 -16.34 -3.98 2.28
C THR A 105 -15.44 -2.80 2.68
N GLU A 106 -14.25 -3.07 3.21
CA GLU A 106 -13.29 -2.02 3.60
C GLU A 106 -12.76 -1.24 2.38
N VAL A 107 -12.43 -1.95 1.30
CA VAL A 107 -11.95 -1.32 0.06
C VAL A 107 -13.03 -0.42 -0.55
N ASP A 108 -14.25 -0.93 -0.69
CA ASP A 108 -15.38 -0.17 -1.27
C ASP A 108 -15.71 1.09 -0.43
N ALA A 109 -15.52 1.04 0.89
CA ALA A 109 -15.71 2.19 1.78
C ALA A 109 -14.65 3.30 1.60
N LEU A 110 -13.46 2.98 1.10
CA LEU A 110 -12.39 3.96 0.86
C LEU A 110 -12.61 4.78 -0.42
N GLY A 111 -13.13 4.15 -1.49
CA GLY A 111 -13.34 4.81 -2.78
C GLY A 111 -13.38 3.84 -3.96
N PRO A 112 -13.52 4.34 -5.20
CA PRO A 112 -13.57 3.49 -6.38
C PRO A 112 -12.19 2.90 -6.69
N VAL A 113 -12.13 1.58 -6.87
CA VAL A 113 -10.93 0.90 -7.37
C VAL A 113 -10.75 1.25 -8.85
N LYS A 114 -9.67 1.96 -9.16
CA LYS A 114 -9.36 2.41 -10.53
C LYS A 114 -8.17 1.65 -11.12
N PHE A 115 -7.20 1.28 -10.30
CA PHE A 115 -5.98 0.63 -10.73
C PHE A 115 -5.65 -0.58 -9.86
N VAL A 116 -5.32 -1.70 -10.48
CA VAL A 116 -4.85 -2.93 -9.82
C VAL A 116 -3.54 -3.34 -10.47
N VAL A 117 -2.51 -3.59 -9.67
CA VAL A 117 -1.14 -3.79 -10.17
C VAL A 117 -0.57 -5.12 -9.67
N SER A 118 -0.17 -5.97 -10.60
CA SER A 118 0.70 -7.11 -10.34
C SER A 118 2.16 -6.69 -10.57
N PRO A 119 2.94 -6.50 -9.49
CA PRO A 119 4.25 -5.85 -9.55
C PRO A 119 5.36 -6.72 -10.13
N ASN A 120 5.20 -8.04 -10.13
CA ASN A 120 6.18 -9.00 -10.62
C ASN A 120 5.52 -10.29 -11.13
N TYR A 121 6.32 -11.29 -11.51
CA TYR A 121 5.84 -12.54 -12.11
C TYR A 121 5.19 -13.51 -11.12
N GLU A 122 5.41 -13.35 -9.82
CA GLU A 122 4.92 -14.25 -8.77
C GLU A 122 3.62 -13.73 -8.12
N HIS A 123 3.42 -12.40 -8.05
CA HIS A 123 2.27 -11.76 -7.40
C HIS A 123 1.06 -11.62 -8.33
N VAL A 124 0.59 -12.76 -8.87
CA VAL A 124 -0.47 -12.84 -9.90
C VAL A 124 -1.73 -13.58 -9.45
N LYS A 125 -1.65 -14.31 -8.33
CA LYS A 125 -2.67 -15.29 -7.90
C LYS A 125 -4.09 -14.74 -7.87
N TYR A 126 -4.26 -13.53 -7.40
CA TYR A 126 -5.59 -12.93 -7.21
C TYR A 126 -5.94 -11.85 -8.24
N ALA A 127 -5.05 -11.56 -9.19
CA ALA A 127 -5.24 -10.49 -10.18
C ALA A 127 -6.55 -10.66 -10.98
N LYS A 128 -6.85 -11.90 -11.41
CA LYS A 128 -8.08 -12.22 -12.15
C LYS A 128 -9.33 -11.98 -11.30
N GLN A 129 -9.35 -12.41 -10.03
CA GLN A 129 -10.46 -12.20 -9.10
C GLN A 129 -10.75 -10.70 -8.93
N TRP A 130 -9.72 -9.87 -8.79
CA TRP A 130 -9.87 -8.43 -8.66
C TRP A 130 -10.41 -7.79 -9.94
N LYS A 131 -9.94 -8.22 -11.12
CA LYS A 131 -10.47 -7.74 -12.40
C LYS A 131 -11.94 -8.11 -12.62
N GLU A 132 -12.34 -9.31 -12.21
CA GLU A 132 -13.73 -9.74 -12.26
C GLU A 132 -14.63 -8.94 -11.29
N ALA A 133 -14.13 -8.64 -10.09
CA ALA A 133 -14.86 -7.87 -9.09
C ALA A 133 -14.95 -6.37 -9.42
N TYR A 134 -13.92 -5.82 -10.08
CA TYR A 134 -13.81 -4.41 -10.48
C TYR A 134 -13.55 -4.31 -12.00
N PRO A 135 -14.52 -4.61 -12.85
CA PRO A 135 -14.32 -4.70 -14.31
C PRO A 135 -13.88 -3.38 -14.94
N ASN A 136 -14.24 -2.24 -14.33
CA ASN A 136 -13.86 -0.91 -14.78
C ASN A 136 -12.45 -0.49 -14.33
N ALA A 137 -11.83 -1.23 -13.42
CA ALA A 137 -10.47 -0.97 -13.02
C ALA A 137 -9.49 -1.42 -14.11
N THR A 138 -8.44 -0.63 -14.34
CA THR A 138 -7.34 -1.03 -15.22
C THR A 138 -6.42 -1.99 -14.47
N LEU A 139 -6.25 -3.19 -15.02
CA LEU A 139 -5.32 -4.21 -14.48
C LEU A 139 -3.97 -4.10 -15.18
N TYR A 140 -2.95 -3.73 -14.40
CA TYR A 140 -1.56 -3.59 -14.83
C TYR A 140 -0.75 -4.84 -14.49
N GLY A 141 0.05 -5.32 -15.43
CA GLY A 141 1.09 -6.31 -15.20
C GLY A 141 2.48 -5.67 -15.28
N CYS A 142 3.45 -6.18 -14.52
CA CYS A 142 4.86 -5.84 -14.73
C CYS A 142 5.29 -6.16 -16.17
N PRO A 143 6.41 -5.60 -16.66
CA PRO A 143 6.87 -5.81 -18.03
C PRO A 143 6.91 -7.27 -18.45
N GLY A 144 6.25 -7.60 -19.57
CA GLY A 144 6.16 -8.96 -20.14
C GLY A 144 5.15 -9.88 -19.47
N LEU A 145 4.47 -9.47 -18.39
CA LEU A 145 3.54 -10.32 -17.65
C LEU A 145 2.29 -10.66 -18.46
N LYS A 146 1.77 -9.71 -19.23
CA LYS A 146 0.63 -9.91 -20.12
C LYS A 146 0.88 -11.03 -21.13
N ALA A 147 2.07 -11.06 -21.74
CA ALA A 147 2.49 -12.11 -22.65
C ALA A 147 2.73 -13.44 -21.92
N LYS A 148 3.39 -13.40 -20.74
CA LYS A 148 3.69 -14.59 -19.92
C LYS A 148 2.42 -15.33 -19.51
N THR A 149 1.35 -14.63 -19.20
CA THR A 149 0.08 -15.24 -18.76
C THR A 149 -0.83 -15.65 -19.93
N ALA A 150 -0.48 -15.30 -21.18
CA ALA A 150 -1.15 -15.72 -22.42
C ALA A 150 -2.70 -15.57 -22.37
N GLY A 151 -3.20 -14.50 -21.75
CA GLY A 151 -4.64 -14.21 -21.66
C GLY A 151 -5.39 -14.99 -20.58
N VAL A 152 -4.73 -15.84 -19.80
CA VAL A 152 -5.34 -16.50 -18.62
C VAL A 152 -5.72 -15.46 -17.56
N ILE A 153 -4.89 -14.41 -17.40
CA ILE A 153 -5.18 -13.23 -16.60
C ILE A 153 -5.36 -12.06 -17.58
N PRO A 154 -6.52 -11.36 -17.54
CA PRO A 154 -6.86 -10.35 -18.54
C PRO A 154 -6.21 -8.99 -18.20
N TYR A 155 -4.86 -8.92 -18.26
CA TYR A 155 -4.15 -7.67 -18.10
C TYR A 155 -4.53 -6.67 -19.21
N ASP A 156 -4.98 -5.49 -18.81
CA ASP A 156 -5.30 -4.41 -19.75
C ASP A 156 -4.02 -3.79 -20.28
N VAL A 157 -3.06 -3.50 -19.38
CA VAL A 157 -1.81 -2.80 -19.68
C VAL A 157 -0.61 -3.61 -19.21
N ASP A 158 0.40 -3.73 -20.06
CA ASP A 158 1.74 -4.19 -19.72
C ASP A 158 2.60 -2.95 -19.38
N LEU A 159 3.18 -2.91 -18.19
CA LEU A 159 4.00 -1.77 -17.78
C LEU A 159 5.27 -1.61 -18.64
N GLY A 160 5.68 -2.66 -19.37
CA GLY A 160 6.76 -2.57 -20.35
C GLY A 160 6.44 -1.68 -21.54
N ASP A 161 5.16 -1.52 -21.87
CA ASP A 161 4.68 -0.67 -22.96
C ASP A 161 4.51 0.80 -22.53
N VAL A 162 4.72 1.09 -21.23
CA VAL A 162 4.55 2.44 -20.66
C VAL A 162 5.93 3.10 -20.49
N PRO A 163 6.12 4.35 -20.98
CA PRO A 163 7.37 5.08 -20.77
C PRO A 163 7.75 5.17 -19.28
N GLY A 164 8.95 4.70 -18.93
CA GLY A 164 9.43 4.68 -17.55
C GLY A 164 8.62 3.79 -16.60
N THR A 165 7.79 2.87 -17.10
CA THR A 165 6.93 1.96 -16.32
C THR A 165 5.94 2.66 -15.37
N CYS A 166 5.73 3.96 -15.52
CA CYS A 166 4.89 4.80 -14.66
C CYS A 166 3.79 5.46 -15.50
N PRO A 167 2.56 4.93 -15.50
CA PRO A 167 1.45 5.46 -16.29
C PRO A 167 1.12 6.93 -15.96
N GLU A 168 0.88 7.75 -16.99
CA GLU A 168 0.49 9.15 -16.84
C GLU A 168 -0.82 9.32 -16.05
N GLU A 169 -1.73 8.36 -16.17
CA GLU A 169 -3.03 8.33 -15.49
C GLU A 169 -2.93 8.15 -13.96
N TRP A 170 -1.73 7.83 -13.44
CA TRP A 170 -1.44 7.88 -12.00
C TRP A 170 -1.08 9.31 -11.53
N ASN A 171 -1.30 10.32 -12.38
CA ASN A 171 -1.22 11.75 -12.08
C ASN A 171 0.13 12.21 -11.49
N GLY A 172 1.21 11.51 -11.81
CA GLY A 172 2.55 11.81 -11.27
C GLY A 172 2.69 11.55 -9.77
N GLU A 173 1.78 10.78 -9.16
CA GLU A 173 1.86 10.45 -7.75
C GLU A 173 2.89 9.35 -7.44
N PHE A 174 3.39 8.65 -8.47
CA PHE A 174 4.35 7.56 -8.30
C PHE A 174 5.66 7.81 -9.04
N GLN A 175 6.74 7.25 -8.48
CA GLN A 175 7.97 6.92 -9.17
C GLN A 175 8.05 5.41 -9.29
N CYS A 176 8.49 4.91 -10.44
CA CYS A 176 8.53 3.49 -10.75
C CYS A 176 9.95 3.12 -11.19
N GLU A 177 10.46 1.98 -10.73
CA GLU A 177 11.74 1.43 -11.19
C GLU A 177 11.59 -0.06 -11.47
N HIS A 178 11.94 -0.45 -12.69
CA HIS A 178 11.91 -1.84 -13.13
C HIS A 178 13.26 -2.51 -12.90
N PHE A 179 13.29 -3.52 -12.05
CA PHE A 179 14.46 -4.37 -11.81
C PHE A 179 14.50 -5.50 -12.86
N ASP A 180 15.04 -5.19 -14.04
CA ASP A 180 15.17 -6.08 -15.21
C ASP A 180 16.53 -6.75 -15.33
N SER A 181 17.30 -6.74 -14.24
CA SER A 181 18.72 -7.12 -14.24
C SER A 181 18.98 -8.56 -13.82
N GLU A 182 17.93 -9.31 -13.49
CA GLU A 182 18.01 -10.69 -13.04
C GLU A 182 17.54 -11.69 -14.09
N THR A 183 18.09 -12.88 -14.02
CA THR A 183 17.66 -14.01 -14.85
C THR A 183 17.72 -15.32 -14.08
N THR A 184 16.83 -16.23 -14.44
CA THR A 184 16.84 -17.61 -13.95
C THR A 184 18.13 -18.28 -14.41
N PRO A 185 18.94 -18.84 -13.50
CA PRO A 185 20.16 -19.54 -13.86
C PRO A 185 19.91 -20.64 -14.92
N LEU A 186 20.83 -20.77 -15.89
CA LEU A 186 20.79 -21.74 -16.99
C LEU A 186 19.71 -21.49 -18.04
N ILE A 187 18.58 -20.90 -17.71
CA ILE A 187 17.46 -20.67 -18.64
C ILE A 187 17.55 -19.27 -19.25
N GLY A 188 18.05 -18.28 -18.50
CA GLY A 188 18.25 -16.91 -18.97
C GLY A 188 16.97 -16.06 -19.07
N THR A 189 15.80 -16.58 -18.63
CA THR A 189 14.56 -15.82 -18.57
C THR A 189 14.49 -14.96 -17.30
N PRO A 190 13.78 -13.82 -17.30
CA PRO A 190 13.54 -13.07 -16.08
C PRO A 190 12.90 -13.94 -15.01
N PHE A 191 13.26 -13.73 -13.74
CA PHE A 191 12.72 -14.48 -12.60
C PHE A 191 11.59 -13.72 -11.93
N PHE A 192 11.87 -12.77 -11.03
CA PHE A 192 10.84 -11.91 -10.45
C PHE A 192 10.37 -10.83 -11.43
N ASN A 193 11.32 -10.18 -12.09
CA ASN A 193 11.03 -9.11 -13.06
C ASN A 193 10.19 -8.00 -12.42
N GLU A 194 10.62 -7.51 -11.26
CA GLU A 194 9.83 -6.69 -10.37
C GLU A 194 9.87 -5.21 -10.73
N VAL A 195 8.71 -4.54 -10.66
CA VAL A 195 8.61 -3.08 -10.63
C VAL A 195 8.37 -2.63 -9.19
N VAL A 196 9.23 -1.74 -8.72
CA VAL A 196 9.14 -1.10 -7.40
C VAL A 196 8.47 0.26 -7.53
N PHE A 197 7.59 0.60 -6.59
CA PHE A 197 6.79 1.83 -6.64
C PHE A 197 7.02 2.69 -5.41
N HIS A 198 7.33 3.96 -5.65
CA HIS A 198 7.37 4.97 -4.60
C HIS A 198 6.19 5.93 -4.76
N HIS A 199 5.24 5.88 -3.83
CA HIS A 199 4.16 6.83 -3.75
C HIS A 199 4.65 8.13 -3.10
N ILE A 200 4.84 9.16 -3.92
CA ILE A 200 5.49 10.43 -3.55
C ILE A 200 4.72 11.17 -2.45
N PRO A 201 3.36 11.33 -2.52
CA PRO A 201 2.63 12.13 -1.53
C PRO A 201 2.75 11.63 -0.10
N THR A 202 2.84 10.31 0.11
CA THR A 202 2.95 9.71 1.44
C THR A 202 4.37 9.26 1.78
N ALA A 203 5.33 9.44 0.86
CA ALA A 203 6.70 8.97 0.99
C ALA A 203 6.78 7.46 1.30
N THR A 204 5.96 6.65 0.61
CA THR A 204 5.84 5.20 0.83
C THR A 204 6.44 4.42 -0.32
N LEU A 205 7.34 3.48 -0.01
CA LEU A 205 7.92 2.53 -0.95
C LEU A 205 7.17 1.19 -0.87
N PHE A 206 6.67 0.71 -2.01
CA PHE A 206 6.07 -0.62 -2.18
C PHE A 206 7.06 -1.53 -2.89
N ILE A 207 7.29 -2.71 -2.33
CA ILE A 207 8.21 -3.72 -2.83
C ILE A 207 7.64 -5.11 -2.56
N THR A 208 7.97 -6.09 -3.38
CA THR A 208 7.47 -7.45 -3.24
C THR A 208 8.56 -8.44 -2.85
N ASP A 209 9.11 -9.14 -3.83
CA ASP A 209 10.08 -10.22 -3.61
C ASP A 209 11.52 -9.74 -3.62
N LEU A 210 11.76 -8.52 -4.08
CA LEU A 210 13.09 -7.94 -4.11
C LEU A 210 13.64 -7.64 -2.70
N VAL A 211 12.77 -7.30 -1.74
CA VAL A 211 13.14 -7.08 -0.33
C VAL A 211 12.06 -7.64 0.61
N TRP A 212 12.45 -8.46 1.56
CA TRP A 212 11.59 -8.97 2.62
C TRP A 212 12.05 -8.52 4.00
N THR A 213 11.12 -8.44 4.94
CA THR A 213 11.35 -7.98 6.31
C THR A 213 10.81 -9.00 7.33
N TYR A 214 11.11 -10.29 7.11
CA TYR A 214 10.65 -11.34 8.03
C TYR A 214 11.12 -11.06 9.45
N PRO A 215 10.24 -11.11 10.46
CA PRO A 215 10.62 -10.85 11.84
C PRO A 215 11.39 -12.03 12.43
N ALA A 216 12.37 -11.73 13.28
CA ALA A 216 13.07 -12.74 14.09
C ALA A 216 12.33 -13.05 15.41
N ASN A 217 11.58 -12.07 15.93
CA ASN A 217 10.88 -12.12 17.20
C ASN A 217 9.39 -11.91 17.02
N SER A 218 8.60 -12.08 18.09
CA SER A 218 7.16 -11.81 18.10
C SER A 218 6.83 -10.41 17.57
N VAL A 219 5.71 -10.30 16.86
CA VAL A 219 5.19 -9.08 16.27
C VAL A 219 3.83 -8.78 16.90
N GLY A 220 3.67 -7.59 17.50
CA GLY A 220 2.40 -7.20 18.14
C GLY A 220 1.94 -8.19 19.24
N GLY A 221 2.87 -8.88 19.90
CA GLY A 221 2.56 -9.89 20.91
C GLY A 221 2.22 -11.28 20.34
N VAL A 222 2.27 -11.46 19.01
CA VAL A 222 2.03 -12.77 18.36
C VAL A 222 3.36 -13.42 18.04
N ASP A 223 3.53 -14.67 18.40
CA ASP A 223 4.77 -15.41 18.16
C ASP A 223 4.94 -15.76 16.68
N VAL A 224 6.18 -15.65 16.21
CA VAL A 224 6.56 -16.08 14.87
C VAL A 224 6.75 -17.61 14.89
N PRO A 225 6.05 -18.36 14.03
CA PRO A 225 6.20 -19.80 13.95
C PRO A 225 7.64 -20.24 13.66
N PHE A 226 8.03 -21.39 14.16
CA PHE A 226 9.39 -21.93 13.92
C PHE A 226 9.70 -22.07 12.44
N GLY A 227 8.74 -22.55 11.62
CA GLY A 227 8.88 -22.65 10.18
C GLY A 227 9.24 -21.32 9.51
N THR A 228 8.57 -20.24 9.90
CA THR A 228 8.84 -18.89 9.39
C THR A 228 10.24 -18.39 9.81
N LYS A 229 10.71 -18.72 11.02
CA LYS A 229 12.09 -18.39 11.45
C LYS A 229 13.15 -19.14 10.64
N VAL A 230 12.91 -20.42 10.34
CA VAL A 230 13.77 -21.23 9.46
C VAL A 230 13.75 -20.66 8.05
N TRP A 231 12.56 -20.31 7.53
CA TRP A 231 12.40 -19.67 6.23
C TRP A 231 13.21 -18.36 6.14
N LYS A 232 13.08 -17.50 7.15
CA LYS A 232 13.87 -16.27 7.22
C LYS A 232 15.38 -16.57 7.13
N ALA A 233 15.86 -17.53 7.90
CA ALA A 233 17.28 -17.87 7.92
C ALA A 233 17.74 -18.40 6.54
N LEU A 234 16.92 -19.20 5.88
CA LEU A 234 17.17 -19.70 4.52
C LEU A 234 17.23 -18.56 3.51
N MET A 235 16.24 -17.67 3.55
CA MET A 235 16.16 -16.52 2.65
C MET A 235 17.35 -15.55 2.84
N ASP A 236 17.67 -15.20 4.08
CA ASP A 236 18.73 -14.22 4.37
C ASP A 236 20.15 -14.76 4.14
N LYS A 237 20.38 -16.06 4.42
CA LYS A 237 21.73 -16.63 4.44
C LYS A 237 22.10 -17.46 3.21
N LEU A 238 21.10 -17.99 2.50
CA LEU A 238 21.33 -18.82 1.33
C LEU A 238 20.76 -18.18 0.07
N TYR A 239 19.45 -17.88 0.06
CA TYR A 239 18.79 -17.40 -1.14
C TYR A 239 19.29 -16.01 -1.57
N LEU A 240 19.37 -15.04 -0.67
CA LEU A 240 19.79 -13.68 -1.01
C LEU A 240 21.21 -13.63 -1.59
N PRO A 241 22.24 -14.30 -1.02
CA PRO A 241 23.55 -14.38 -1.66
C PRO A 241 23.52 -15.05 -3.04
N VAL A 242 22.73 -16.10 -3.22
CA VAL A 242 22.57 -16.78 -4.54
C VAL A 242 21.91 -15.82 -5.52
N TYR A 243 20.83 -15.16 -5.12
CA TYR A 243 20.13 -14.15 -5.92
C TYR A 243 21.10 -13.05 -6.40
N LEU A 244 21.75 -12.38 -5.46
CA LEU A 244 22.66 -11.26 -5.78
C LEU A 244 23.88 -11.67 -6.60
N ASN A 245 24.47 -12.87 -6.38
CA ASN A 245 25.68 -13.27 -7.06
C ASN A 245 25.46 -14.02 -8.37
N LEU A 246 24.41 -14.84 -8.47
CA LEU A 246 24.18 -15.71 -9.62
C LEU A 246 23.00 -15.29 -10.50
N MET A 247 21.91 -14.74 -9.90
CA MET A 247 20.73 -14.38 -10.66
C MET A 247 20.79 -12.96 -11.19
N VAL A 248 21.37 -12.02 -10.45
CA VAL A 248 21.61 -10.65 -10.93
C VAL A 248 22.74 -10.69 -11.96
N THR A 249 22.39 -10.77 -13.23
CA THR A 249 23.34 -10.93 -14.35
C THR A 249 23.80 -9.59 -14.94
N LYS A 250 22.96 -8.54 -14.90
CA LYS A 250 23.28 -7.19 -15.37
C LYS A 250 23.65 -6.30 -14.19
N LYS A 251 24.84 -6.51 -13.59
CA LYS A 251 25.27 -5.87 -12.33
C LYS A 251 25.20 -4.33 -12.35
N THR A 252 25.67 -3.70 -13.44
CA THR A 252 25.64 -2.23 -13.58
C THR A 252 24.20 -1.71 -13.56
N ARG A 253 23.31 -2.33 -14.31
CA ARG A 253 21.89 -1.94 -14.35
C ARG A 253 21.21 -2.14 -12.99
N PHE A 254 21.55 -3.24 -12.30
CA PHE A 254 21.06 -3.46 -10.93
C PHE A 254 21.52 -2.36 -9.98
N ALA A 255 22.81 -2.01 -10.01
CA ALA A 255 23.37 -0.95 -9.17
C ALA A 255 22.73 0.43 -9.48
N GLU A 256 22.42 0.73 -10.73
CA GLU A 256 21.68 1.96 -11.12
C GLU A 256 20.27 1.97 -10.50
N SER A 257 19.53 0.86 -10.59
CA SER A 257 18.19 0.75 -9.99
C SER A 257 18.24 0.85 -8.47
N VAL A 258 19.21 0.21 -7.83
CA VAL A 258 19.46 0.33 -6.38
C VAL A 258 19.81 1.77 -6.02
N GLY A 259 20.65 2.45 -6.80
CA GLY A 259 21.01 3.85 -6.64
C GLY A 259 19.76 4.75 -6.56
N LYS A 260 18.84 4.59 -7.52
CA LYS A 260 17.58 5.33 -7.53
C LYS A 260 16.72 5.04 -6.32
N VAL A 261 16.42 3.76 -6.06
CA VAL A 261 15.46 3.36 -5.03
C VAL A 261 16.01 3.62 -3.62
N ALA A 262 17.26 3.25 -3.34
CA ALA A 262 17.82 3.30 -1.99
C ALA A 262 18.40 4.68 -1.63
N PHE A 263 18.87 5.49 -2.60
CA PHE A 263 19.61 6.72 -2.32
C PHE A 263 18.97 8.00 -2.89
N GLU A 264 18.38 7.96 -4.11
CA GLU A 264 17.83 9.15 -4.73
C GLU A 264 16.40 9.44 -4.31
N TRP A 265 15.54 8.41 -4.24
CA TRP A 265 14.14 8.56 -3.85
C TRP A 265 13.97 8.93 -2.38
N ARG A 266 12.97 9.79 -2.10
CA ARG A 266 12.72 10.39 -0.78
C ARG A 266 11.56 9.73 -0.05
N TRP A 267 11.61 8.42 0.14
CA TRP A 267 10.62 7.68 0.91
C TRP A 267 11.08 7.49 2.37
N SER A 268 10.13 7.26 3.26
CA SER A 268 10.34 7.05 4.70
C SER A 268 9.61 5.84 5.26
N THR A 269 8.65 5.29 4.51
CA THR A 269 7.88 4.11 4.90
C THR A 269 8.07 3.02 3.86
N LEU A 270 8.42 1.82 4.30
CA LEU A 270 8.56 0.62 3.48
C LEU A 270 7.37 -0.30 3.74
N VAL A 271 6.61 -0.61 2.70
CA VAL A 271 5.50 -1.57 2.70
C VAL A 271 5.91 -2.77 1.84
N PRO A 272 6.55 -3.79 2.42
CA PRO A 272 6.89 -5.00 1.70
C PRO A 272 5.70 -5.95 1.65
N CYS A 273 5.61 -6.78 0.61
CA CYS A 273 4.59 -7.83 0.55
C CYS A 273 4.86 -8.94 1.58
N HIS A 274 6.13 -9.18 1.91
CA HIS A 274 6.56 -10.22 2.84
C HIS A 274 7.28 -9.63 4.05
N GLY A 275 6.71 -9.81 5.25
CA GLY A 275 7.28 -9.33 6.51
C GLY A 275 6.55 -8.15 7.12
N THR A 276 7.25 -7.31 7.88
CA THR A 276 6.71 -6.16 8.63
C THR A 276 6.87 -4.84 7.89
N VAL A 277 5.94 -3.90 8.09
CA VAL A 277 6.10 -2.52 7.64
C VAL A 277 7.19 -1.85 8.46
N GLU A 278 8.12 -1.18 7.78
CA GLU A 278 9.26 -0.52 8.41
C GLU A 278 9.27 0.98 8.12
N ARG A 279 9.87 1.80 9.01
CA ARG A 279 9.84 3.26 8.89
C ARG A 279 11.18 3.91 9.17
N GLY A 280 11.35 5.10 8.63
CA GLY A 280 12.50 5.98 8.85
C GLY A 280 13.83 5.37 8.43
N GLU A 281 14.91 5.69 9.14
CA GLU A 281 16.26 5.22 8.84
C GLU A 281 16.41 3.69 8.93
N ARG A 282 15.59 3.04 9.77
CA ARG A 282 15.59 1.57 9.83
C ARG A 282 15.14 0.97 8.50
N ALA A 283 14.05 1.45 7.94
CA ALA A 283 13.54 1.00 6.64
C ALA A 283 14.58 1.21 5.53
N ARG A 284 15.17 2.39 5.47
CA ARG A 284 16.20 2.72 4.48
C ARG A 284 17.44 1.84 4.61
N ARG A 285 17.88 1.55 5.85
CA ARG A 285 18.99 0.64 6.10
C ARG A 285 18.68 -0.77 5.64
N ILE A 286 17.47 -1.28 5.94
CA ILE A 286 17.05 -2.62 5.51
C ILE A 286 17.15 -2.75 3.99
N VAL A 287 16.61 -1.80 3.22
CA VAL A 287 16.65 -1.84 1.76
C VAL A 287 18.09 -1.80 1.26
N ARG A 288 18.92 -0.90 1.79
CA ARG A 288 20.36 -0.83 1.42
C ARG A 288 21.08 -2.13 1.73
N ASP A 289 21.02 -2.58 2.97
CA ASP A 289 21.71 -3.80 3.42
C ASP A 289 21.25 -5.03 2.62
N HIS A 290 20.00 -5.06 2.16
CA HIS A 290 19.45 -6.17 1.39
C HIS A 290 19.94 -6.17 -0.05
N LEU A 291 19.99 -5.00 -0.70
CA LEU A 291 20.32 -4.89 -2.12
C LEU A 291 21.82 -4.69 -2.39
N GLU A 292 22.60 -4.26 -1.40
CA GLU A 292 24.06 -4.02 -1.55
C GLU A 292 24.94 -5.17 -1.04
N ARG A 293 24.39 -6.28 -0.55
CA ARG A 293 25.17 -7.45 -0.08
C ARG A 293 25.87 -8.23 -1.20
N SER A 294 26.29 -7.55 -2.25
CA SER A 294 27.05 -8.14 -3.37
C SER A 294 28.56 -7.96 -3.21
#